data_f31a48050b4e5678d277c593c4b02c09
#
_entry.id   f31a48050b4e5678d277c593c4b02c09
#
_cell.length_a   1.000
_cell.length_b   1.000
_cell.length_c   1.000
_cell.angle_alpha   90.00
_cell.angle_beta   90.00
_cell.angle_gamma   90.00
#
_symmetry.space_group_name_H-M   'P 1'
#
loop_
_entity.id
_entity.type
_entity.pdbx_description
1 polymer ?
#
loop_
_entity_poly.entity_id
_entity_poly.type
_entity_poly.pdbx_seq_one_letter_code
_entity_poly.pdbx_strand_id
1 'polypeptide(L)'
;MPAGSGISRLKDLESGHQCWPPVPVITGSLNVFVNKKAVCRVGDVTSVHVCGKNPPHTDTCVKGSTMVFCNGTAVMRIGDTLSFGAVMTQGSHTVLAGG
;
A
#
# COMPACT_ATOMS: atom_id res chain seq x y z
N MET A 1 12.47 19.89 0.45
CA MET A 1 11.54 18.85 -0.03
C MET A 1 12.11 17.47 0.22
N PRO A 2 11.35 16.60 0.82
CA PRO A 2 11.79 15.21 0.90
C PRO A 2 11.91 14.62 -0.49
N ALA A 3 12.85 13.70 -0.66
CA ALA A 3 13.07 13.01 -1.93
C ALA A 3 11.93 12.06 -2.28
N GLY A 4 10.96 11.94 -1.40
CA GLY A 4 9.87 11.01 -1.55
C GLY A 4 9.87 9.94 -0.47
N SER A 5 8.90 9.05 -0.55
CA SER A 5 8.73 7.95 0.41
C SER A 5 8.93 6.62 -0.29
N GLY A 6 9.30 5.61 0.47
CA GLY A 6 9.54 4.27 -0.06
C GLY A 6 8.32 3.69 -0.76
N ILE A 7 8.51 3.17 -1.96
CA ILE A 7 7.44 2.52 -2.72
C ILE A 7 7.05 1.23 -1.99
N SER A 8 5.76 1.07 -1.72
CA SER A 8 5.21 -0.14 -1.11
C SER A 8 5.08 -1.26 -2.14
N ARG A 9 5.12 -2.50 -1.67
CA ARG A 9 5.18 -3.69 -2.53
C ARG A 9 4.24 -4.75 -2.00
N LEU A 10 4.02 -5.76 -2.81
CA LEU A 10 3.27 -6.95 -2.42
C LEU A 10 3.81 -7.50 -1.08
N LYS A 11 2.91 -7.79 -0.16
CA LYS A 11 3.17 -8.27 1.21
C LYS A 11 3.60 -7.20 2.20
N ASP A 12 3.81 -5.95 1.77
CA ASP A 12 4.05 -4.88 2.71
C ASP A 12 2.79 -4.60 3.53
N LEU A 13 2.99 -4.23 4.80
CA LEU A 13 1.90 -4.07 5.76
C LEU A 13 1.35 -2.65 5.75
N GLU A 14 0.03 -2.57 5.95
CA GLU A 14 -0.63 -1.32 6.30
C GLU A 14 -0.79 -1.24 7.83
N SER A 15 -1.22 -0.08 8.33
CA SER A 15 -1.26 0.20 9.77
C SER A 15 -2.39 -0.48 10.53
N GLY A 16 -3.39 -0.99 9.81
CA GLY A 16 -4.66 -1.31 10.44
C GLY A 16 -5.44 -0.04 10.78
N HIS A 17 -6.63 -0.19 11.32
CA HIS A 17 -7.46 0.93 11.75
C HIS A 17 -8.42 0.45 12.84
N GLN A 18 -8.67 1.30 13.83
CA GLN A 18 -9.51 0.93 14.97
C GLN A 18 -9.05 -0.41 15.56
N CYS A 19 -9.95 -1.41 15.64
CA CYS A 19 -9.60 -2.73 16.17
C CYS A 19 -9.17 -3.73 15.09
N TRP A 20 -9.19 -3.36 13.82
CA TRP A 20 -8.71 -4.21 12.72
C TRP A 20 -7.19 -4.12 12.66
N PRO A 21 -6.45 -5.25 12.81
CA PRO A 21 -4.99 -5.23 12.90
C PRO A 21 -4.32 -4.99 11.54
N PRO A 22 -3.02 -4.66 11.55
CA PRO A 22 -2.25 -4.56 10.30
C PRO A 22 -2.33 -5.84 9.48
N VAL A 23 -2.49 -5.69 8.17
CA VAL A 23 -2.51 -6.80 7.21
C VAL A 23 -1.70 -6.43 5.97
N PRO A 24 -1.21 -7.41 5.21
CA PRO A 24 -0.41 -7.15 4.01
C PRO A 24 -1.27 -6.86 2.80
N VAL A 25 -0.72 -6.10 1.86
CA VAL A 25 -1.25 -5.97 0.51
C VAL A 25 -1.05 -7.31 -0.21
N ILE A 26 -2.07 -7.78 -0.91
CA ILE A 26 -2.05 -9.09 -1.56
C ILE A 26 -2.14 -9.04 -3.08
N THR A 27 -2.28 -7.84 -3.67
CA THR A 27 -2.22 -7.66 -5.12
C THR A 27 -1.18 -6.60 -5.46
N GLY A 28 -0.67 -6.64 -6.68
CA GLY A 28 0.33 -5.70 -7.16
C GLY A 28 0.54 -5.85 -8.66
N SER A 29 1.50 -5.10 -9.18
CA SER A 29 1.82 -5.15 -10.61
C SER A 29 2.27 -6.55 -11.02
N LEU A 30 1.84 -6.96 -12.21
CA LEU A 30 2.24 -8.25 -12.78
C LEU A 30 3.60 -8.18 -13.47
N ASN A 31 4.13 -7.00 -13.71
CA ASN A 31 5.34 -6.84 -14.52
C ASN A 31 6.30 -5.74 -14.06
N VAL A 32 6.00 -5.04 -12.97
CA VAL A 32 6.89 -4.03 -12.41
C VAL A 32 7.21 -4.39 -10.97
N PHE A 33 8.50 -4.42 -10.64
CA PHE A 33 8.98 -4.89 -9.35
C PHE A 33 9.93 -3.89 -8.72
N VAL A 34 9.87 -3.79 -7.41
CA VAL A 34 10.81 -3.02 -6.59
C VAL A 34 11.37 -3.98 -5.54
N ASN A 35 12.70 -4.09 -5.51
CA ASN A 35 13.39 -5.04 -4.63
C ASN A 35 12.86 -6.47 -4.81
N LYS A 36 12.57 -6.86 -6.06
CA LYS A 36 12.08 -8.18 -6.46
C LYS A 36 10.66 -8.49 -5.98
N LYS A 37 9.91 -7.48 -5.55
CA LYS A 37 8.51 -7.63 -5.13
C LYS A 37 7.62 -6.77 -6.03
N ALA A 38 6.42 -7.27 -6.34
CA ALA A 38 5.47 -6.53 -7.17
C ALA A 38 5.12 -5.18 -6.55
N VAL A 39 5.13 -4.13 -7.36
CA VAL A 39 4.81 -2.78 -6.90
C VAL A 39 3.33 -2.69 -6.53
N CYS A 40 3.05 -2.08 -5.38
CA CYS A 40 1.69 -1.79 -4.91
C CYS A 40 1.21 -0.47 -5.53
N ARG A 41 -0.04 -0.46 -5.99
CA ARG A 41 -0.63 0.68 -6.70
C ARG A 41 -1.98 1.04 -6.10
N VAL A 42 -2.44 2.25 -6.37
CA VAL A 42 -3.84 2.62 -6.09
C VAL A 42 -4.77 1.59 -6.74
N GLY A 43 -5.73 1.10 -5.98
CA GLY A 43 -6.65 0.04 -6.42
C GLY A 43 -6.26 -1.36 -5.95
N ASP A 44 -5.02 -1.57 -5.53
CA ASP A 44 -4.61 -2.85 -4.96
C ASP A 44 -5.25 -3.04 -3.58
N VAL A 45 -5.42 -4.29 -3.18
CA VAL A 45 -6.19 -4.64 -1.98
C VAL A 45 -5.34 -5.40 -0.98
N THR A 46 -5.78 -5.37 0.27
CA THR A 46 -5.15 -6.11 1.37
C THR A 46 -5.83 -7.46 1.56
N SER A 47 -5.20 -8.32 2.37
CA SER A 47 -5.90 -9.49 2.88
C SER A 47 -7.02 -9.06 3.81
N VAL A 48 -7.95 -9.99 4.07
CA VAL A 48 -9.02 -9.77 5.03
C VAL A 48 -8.43 -9.60 6.42
N HIS A 49 -8.88 -8.58 7.15
CA HIS A 49 -8.62 -8.50 8.56
C HIS A 49 -9.92 -8.56 9.36
N VAL A 50 -9.83 -9.02 10.60
CA VAL A 50 -10.97 -9.27 11.45
C VAL A 50 -10.81 -8.54 12.78
N CYS A 51 -11.94 -8.19 13.36
CA CYS A 51 -11.97 -7.49 14.65
C CYS A 51 -13.17 -8.00 15.46
N GLY A 52 -12.95 -9.10 16.17
CA GLY A 52 -13.99 -9.68 17.02
C GLY A 52 -15.27 -9.97 16.25
N LYS A 53 -16.38 -9.39 16.72
CA LYS A 53 -17.71 -9.58 16.13
C LYS A 53 -18.02 -8.62 14.99
N ASN A 54 -17.12 -7.68 14.70
CA ASN A 54 -17.33 -6.74 13.59
C ASN A 54 -17.15 -7.47 12.26
N PRO A 55 -17.82 -7.02 11.19
CA PRO A 55 -17.68 -7.68 9.89
C PRO A 55 -16.23 -7.63 9.40
N PRO A 56 -15.68 -8.76 8.96
CA PRO A 56 -14.35 -8.75 8.33
C PRO A 56 -14.42 -8.00 7.00
N HIS A 57 -13.32 -7.36 6.61
CA HIS A 57 -13.24 -6.68 5.33
C HIS A 57 -11.82 -6.60 4.82
N THR A 58 -11.67 -6.17 3.57
CA THR A 58 -10.38 -5.83 2.97
C THR A 58 -10.28 -4.32 2.86
N ASP A 59 -9.06 -3.80 2.83
CA ASP A 59 -8.81 -2.39 2.53
C ASP A 59 -8.33 -2.25 1.10
N THR A 60 -8.63 -1.10 0.49
CA THR A 60 -8.21 -0.76 -0.87
C THR A 60 -7.29 0.44 -0.82
N CYS A 61 -6.21 0.40 -1.58
CA CYS A 61 -5.28 1.52 -1.71
C CYS A 61 -5.95 2.66 -2.47
N VAL A 62 -6.04 3.84 -1.86
CA VAL A 62 -6.81 4.95 -2.43
C VAL A 62 -5.98 6.17 -2.81
N LYS A 63 -4.81 6.37 -2.22
CA LYS A 63 -3.95 7.52 -2.53
C LYS A 63 -2.52 7.05 -2.73
N GLY A 64 -1.88 7.59 -3.77
CA GLY A 64 -0.49 7.28 -4.07
C GLY A 64 0.26 8.51 -4.57
N SER A 65 1.41 8.28 -5.21
CA SER A 65 2.22 9.33 -5.79
C SER A 65 1.46 10.10 -6.86
N THR A 66 1.64 11.42 -6.88
CA THR A 66 1.11 12.25 -7.97
C THR A 66 2.09 12.33 -9.14
N MET A 67 3.28 11.75 -9.03
CA MET A 67 4.35 11.87 -10.01
C MET A 67 4.82 10.55 -10.59
N VAL A 68 4.69 9.46 -9.86
CA VAL A 68 5.21 8.14 -10.26
C VAL A 68 4.07 7.15 -10.42
N PHE A 69 4.01 6.54 -11.59
CA PHE A 69 2.93 5.63 -11.96
C PHE A 69 3.49 4.27 -12.37
N CYS A 70 2.71 3.24 -12.13
CA CYS A 70 3.02 1.88 -12.52
C CYS A 70 1.80 1.33 -13.24
N ASN A 71 1.97 0.92 -14.49
CA ASN A 71 0.85 0.45 -15.33
C ASN A 71 -0.27 1.50 -15.44
N GLY A 72 0.11 2.78 -15.50
CA GLY A 72 -0.85 3.88 -15.61
C GLY A 72 -1.56 4.27 -14.32
N THR A 73 -1.16 3.69 -13.19
CA THR A 73 -1.80 3.91 -11.89
C THR A 73 -0.76 4.37 -10.87
N ALA A 74 -1.14 5.30 -10.00
CA ALA A 74 -0.23 5.85 -9.01
C ALA A 74 0.35 4.75 -8.12
N VAL A 75 1.67 4.79 -7.88
CA VAL A 75 2.29 3.85 -6.94
C VAL A 75 1.97 4.25 -5.51
N MET A 76 1.79 3.26 -4.63
CA MET A 76 1.62 3.47 -3.19
C MET A 76 2.97 3.60 -2.51
N ARG A 77 3.02 4.41 -1.45
CA ARG A 77 4.24 4.65 -0.69
C ARG A 77 3.94 4.59 0.80
N ILE A 78 4.97 4.47 1.61
CA ILE A 78 4.84 4.60 3.06
C ILE A 78 4.13 5.93 3.36
N GLY A 79 3.08 5.86 4.18
CA GLY A 79 2.27 7.02 4.55
C GLY A 79 1.05 7.27 3.67
N ASP A 80 0.95 6.63 2.52
CA ASP A 80 -0.22 6.77 1.65
C ASP A 80 -1.40 5.99 2.21
N THR A 81 -2.61 6.50 1.96
CA THR A 81 -3.83 6.04 2.63
C THR A 81 -4.55 4.94 1.87
N LEU A 82 -5.16 4.07 2.65
CA LEU A 82 -6.12 3.09 2.18
C LEU A 82 -7.51 3.49 2.65
N SER A 83 -8.52 2.73 2.22
CA SER A 83 -9.87 2.90 2.72
C SER A 83 -9.92 2.69 4.25
N PHE A 84 -10.90 3.26 4.90
CA PHE A 84 -11.14 3.15 6.35
C PHE A 84 -10.04 3.75 7.24
N GLY A 85 -9.17 4.62 6.69
CA GLY A 85 -8.20 5.37 7.48
C GLY A 85 -6.86 4.70 7.72
N ALA A 86 -6.62 3.51 7.18
CA ALA A 86 -5.30 2.88 7.27
C ALA A 86 -4.28 3.60 6.38
N VAL A 87 -3.01 3.45 6.71
CA VAL A 87 -1.89 3.96 5.90
C VAL A 87 -0.85 2.88 5.71
N MET A 88 -0.11 2.93 4.60
CA MET A 88 1.00 2.01 4.38
C MET A 88 2.13 2.31 5.35
N THR A 89 2.63 1.28 6.03
CA THR A 89 3.72 1.42 6.99
C THR A 89 5.03 0.81 6.51
N GLN A 90 5.01 0.02 5.44
CA GLN A 90 6.19 -0.62 4.89
C GLN A 90 6.37 -0.29 3.42
N GLY A 91 7.61 -0.23 3.01
CA GLY A 91 7.98 0.03 1.64
C GLY A 91 9.48 -0.11 1.44
N SER A 92 9.96 0.17 0.23
CA SER A 92 11.37 0.10 -0.10
C SER A 92 12.18 1.12 0.68
N HIS A 93 13.38 0.72 1.11
CA HIS A 93 14.36 1.64 1.70
C HIS A 93 15.26 2.26 0.64
N THR A 94 15.20 1.80 -0.60
CA THR A 94 16.11 2.20 -1.66
C THR A 94 15.43 2.79 -2.88
N VAL A 95 14.15 2.54 -3.08
CA VAL A 95 13.40 3.06 -4.23
C VAL A 95 12.26 3.91 -3.72
N LEU A 96 12.31 5.20 -4.03
CA LEU A 96 11.40 6.21 -3.50
C LEU A 96 10.58 6.83 -4.62
N ALA A 97 9.40 7.31 -4.28
CA ALA A 97 8.55 8.06 -5.19
C ALA A 97 8.12 9.37 -4.52
N GLY A 98 8.28 10.47 -5.25
CA GLY A 98 7.88 11.80 -4.79
C GLY A 98 6.41 12.09 -5.07
N GLY A 99 6.05 13.32 -4.86
CA GLY A 99 4.69 13.79 -5.09
C GLY A 99 3.75 13.48 -3.95
#